data_7b5dd5b82ebaef1a0ca366a6e6530024
#
_entry.id   7b5dd5b82ebaef1a0ca366a6e6530024
#
_cell.length_a   1.000
_cell.length_b   1.000
_cell.length_c   1.000
_cell.angle_alpha   90.00
_cell.angle_beta   90.00
_cell.angle_gamma   90.00
#
_symmetry.space_group_name_H-M   'P 1'
#
loop_
_entity.id
_entity.type
_entity.pdbx_description
1 polymer ?
#
loop_
_entity_poly.entity_id
_entity_poly.type
_entity_poly.pdbx_seq_one_letter_code
_entity_poly.pdbx_strand_id
1 'polypeptide(L)'
;MARYTGPSTKIARKFGEPIFGSDKYFEKRNYPPGQHGLAAKRKKSKEYATQLKEKQKVKYMYGVLERQFHNTYDKASRMAGQKGENLVLLLESRLDNIVYRLGIAPTRAAARQLVSHHHITLL
;
A
#
# COMPACT_ATOMS: atom_id res chain seq x y z
N MET A 1 -11.86 -13.47 0.81
CA MET A 1 -11.66 -12.01 0.82
C MET A 1 -10.68 -11.61 -0.26
N ALA A 2 -11.03 -10.65 -1.10
CA ALA A 2 -10.16 -10.20 -2.18
C ALA A 2 -8.97 -9.38 -1.64
N ARG A 3 -7.76 -9.80 -1.96
CA ARG A 3 -6.51 -9.17 -1.53
C ARG A 3 -5.40 -9.48 -2.54
N TYR A 4 -4.30 -8.74 -2.47
CA TYR A 4 -3.10 -9.09 -3.21
C TYR A 4 -2.41 -10.29 -2.57
N THR A 5 -2.23 -11.35 -3.34
CA THR A 5 -1.62 -12.62 -2.88
C THR A 5 -0.28 -12.92 -3.57
N GLY A 6 0.18 -12.03 -4.44
CA GLY A 6 1.43 -12.19 -5.17
C GLY A 6 2.68 -11.86 -4.35
N PRO A 7 3.87 -11.91 -4.98
CA PRO A 7 5.14 -11.65 -4.31
C PRO A 7 5.27 -10.21 -3.80
N SER A 8 5.47 -10.03 -2.50
CA SER A 8 5.59 -8.70 -1.88
C SER A 8 6.91 -7.98 -2.24
N THR A 9 8.02 -8.71 -2.26
CA THR A 9 9.32 -8.16 -2.61
C THR A 9 9.36 -7.61 -4.04
N LYS A 10 8.69 -8.27 -4.98
CA LYS A 10 8.58 -7.82 -6.37
C LYS A 10 7.91 -6.44 -6.45
N ILE A 11 6.85 -6.23 -5.69
CA ILE A 11 6.15 -4.95 -5.62
C ILE A 11 7.01 -3.89 -4.94
N ALA A 12 7.68 -4.21 -3.83
CA ALA A 12 8.62 -3.31 -3.17
C ALA A 12 9.75 -2.87 -4.10
N ARG A 13 10.33 -3.79 -4.86
CA ARG A 13 11.36 -3.50 -5.86
C ARG A 13 10.86 -2.58 -6.97
N LYS A 14 9.62 -2.76 -7.42
CA LYS A 14 9.00 -1.90 -8.42
C LYS A 14 8.92 -0.43 -7.95
N PHE A 15 8.63 -0.22 -6.69
CA PHE A 15 8.52 1.12 -6.10
C PHE A 15 9.85 1.65 -5.55
N GLY A 16 10.86 0.80 -5.41
CA GLY A 16 12.17 1.20 -4.87
C GLY A 16 12.16 1.47 -3.36
N GLU A 17 11.13 1.04 -2.65
CA GLU A 17 10.98 1.20 -1.21
C GLU A 17 10.39 -0.06 -0.57
N PRO A 18 10.78 -0.43 0.67
CA PRO A 18 10.23 -1.60 1.36
C PRO A 18 8.86 -1.26 1.96
N ILE A 19 7.84 -1.07 1.14
CA ILE A 19 6.50 -0.62 1.55
C ILE A 19 5.74 -1.61 2.45
N PHE A 20 6.13 -2.89 2.44
CA PHE A 20 5.51 -3.91 3.29
C PHE A 20 6.26 -4.13 4.61
N GLY A 21 7.25 -3.31 4.91
CA GLY A 21 8.10 -3.41 6.09
C GLY A 21 9.51 -3.92 5.75
N SER A 22 10.26 -4.34 6.77
CA SER A 22 11.61 -4.85 6.59
C SER A 22 11.64 -6.06 5.67
N ASP A 23 12.50 -6.04 4.66
CA ASP A 23 12.60 -7.08 3.64
C ASP A 23 14.07 -7.35 3.27
N LYS A 24 14.56 -8.49 3.72
CA LYS A 24 15.93 -8.97 3.45
C LYS A 24 16.22 -9.12 1.95
N TYR A 25 15.24 -9.57 1.18
CA TYR A 25 15.40 -9.76 -0.25
C TYR A 25 15.42 -8.44 -1.02
N PHE A 26 14.66 -7.46 -0.55
CA PHE A 26 14.70 -6.10 -1.08
C PHE A 26 16.07 -5.46 -0.88
N GLU A 27 16.67 -5.63 0.29
CA GLU A 27 18.02 -5.10 0.59
C GLU A 27 19.08 -5.65 -0.36
N LYS A 28 18.97 -6.92 -0.74
CA LYS A 28 19.90 -7.55 -1.68
C LYS A 28 19.74 -7.06 -3.11
N ARG A 29 18.50 -6.78 -3.52
CA ARG A 29 18.16 -6.39 -4.89
C ARG A 29 17.14 -5.27 -4.89
N ASN A 30 17.59 -4.05 -4.69
CA ASN A 30 16.73 -2.86 -4.59
C ASN A 30 16.44 -2.19 -5.94
N TYR A 31 16.60 -2.89 -7.05
CA TYR A 31 16.29 -2.40 -8.39
C TYR A 31 15.00 -3.03 -8.93
N PRO A 32 14.33 -2.41 -9.93
CA PRO A 32 13.10 -2.97 -10.47
C PRO A 32 13.27 -4.42 -10.97
N PRO A 33 12.23 -5.27 -10.86
CA PRO A 33 12.30 -6.65 -11.29
C PRO A 33 12.38 -6.79 -12.82
N GLY A 34 12.87 -7.91 -13.32
CA GLY A 34 12.98 -8.24 -14.74
C GLY A 34 14.41 -8.17 -15.26
N GLN A 35 14.60 -8.60 -16.51
CA GLN A 35 15.92 -8.65 -17.16
C GLN A 35 16.57 -7.27 -17.28
N HIS A 36 15.79 -6.21 -17.46
CA HIS A 36 16.26 -4.84 -17.65
C HIS A 36 16.12 -3.97 -16.38
N GLY A 37 16.02 -4.60 -15.22
CA GLY A 37 15.79 -3.90 -13.95
C GLY A 37 16.83 -2.83 -13.65
N LEU A 38 18.11 -3.12 -13.82
CA LEU A 38 19.19 -2.17 -13.59
C LEU A 38 19.15 -0.99 -14.57
N ALA A 39 18.85 -1.25 -15.84
CA ALA A 39 18.68 -0.19 -16.85
C ALA A 39 17.42 0.66 -16.59
N ALA A 40 16.34 0.02 -16.17
CA ALA A 40 15.09 0.69 -15.83
C ALA A 40 15.24 1.66 -14.65
N LYS A 41 16.13 1.37 -13.69
CA LYS A 41 16.40 2.25 -12.55
C LYS A 41 16.95 3.62 -12.97
N ARG A 42 17.68 3.67 -14.09
CA ARG A 42 18.30 4.90 -14.61
C ARG A 42 17.39 5.70 -15.55
N LYS A 43 16.27 5.12 -15.97
CA LYS A 43 15.37 5.75 -16.94
C LYS A 43 14.49 6.80 -16.25
N LYS A 44 14.48 8.03 -16.78
CA LYS A 44 13.53 9.06 -16.36
C LYS A 44 12.11 8.65 -16.69
N SER A 45 11.22 8.71 -15.72
CA SER A 45 9.79 8.49 -15.93
C SER A 45 9.08 9.78 -16.29
N LYS A 46 8.03 9.69 -17.09
CA LYS A 46 7.14 10.82 -17.38
C LYS A 46 6.31 11.16 -16.14
N GLU A 47 5.83 12.40 -16.05
CA GLU A 47 5.03 12.87 -14.93
C GLU A 47 3.81 11.97 -14.64
N TYR A 48 3.08 11.59 -15.68
CA TYR A 48 1.95 10.65 -15.54
C TYR A 48 2.36 9.32 -14.88
N ALA A 49 3.49 8.75 -15.32
CA ALA A 49 4.00 7.50 -14.75
C ALA A 49 4.41 7.65 -13.28
N THR A 50 4.97 8.81 -12.91
CA THR A 50 5.32 9.12 -11.53
C THR A 50 4.08 9.23 -10.64
N GLN A 51 3.05 9.93 -11.10
CA GLN A 51 1.79 10.07 -10.37
C GLN A 51 1.08 8.73 -10.20
N LEU A 52 1.03 7.93 -11.26
CA LEU A 52 0.46 6.59 -11.21
C LEU A 52 1.21 5.70 -10.23
N LYS A 53 2.54 5.77 -10.25
CA LYS A 53 3.39 5.01 -9.33
C LYS A 53 3.12 5.35 -7.86
N GLU A 54 2.98 6.63 -7.53
CA GLU A 54 2.65 7.07 -6.16
C GLU A 54 1.26 6.58 -5.72
N LYS A 55 0.27 6.66 -6.59
CA LYS A 55 -1.07 6.11 -6.33
C LYS A 55 -1.01 4.61 -6.04
N GLN A 56 -0.32 3.86 -6.89
CA GLN A 56 -0.20 2.41 -6.72
C GLN A 56 0.56 2.03 -5.45
N LYS A 57 1.59 2.80 -5.10
CA LYS A 57 2.35 2.60 -3.86
C LYS A 57 1.44 2.69 -2.63
N VAL A 58 0.64 3.74 -2.54
CA VAL A 58 -0.32 3.94 -1.44
C VAL A 58 -1.32 2.79 -1.39
N LYS A 59 -1.87 2.40 -2.52
CA LYS A 59 -2.83 1.29 -2.63
C LYS A 59 -2.24 -0.02 -2.10
N TYR A 60 -1.03 -0.38 -2.51
CA TYR A 60 -0.37 -1.59 -2.03
C TYR A 60 0.02 -1.50 -0.56
N MET A 61 0.45 -0.34 -0.11
CA MET A 61 0.84 -0.13 1.29
C MET A 61 -0.32 -0.43 2.26
N TYR A 62 -1.52 0.04 1.95
CA TYR A 62 -2.71 -0.19 2.78
C TYR A 62 -3.46 -1.48 2.43
N GLY A 63 -3.04 -2.19 1.39
CA GLY A 63 -3.66 -3.46 1.00
C GLY A 63 -5.08 -3.34 0.45
N VAL A 64 -5.46 -2.19 -0.08
CA VAL A 64 -6.79 -1.97 -0.68
C VAL A 64 -6.78 -2.27 -2.18
N LEU A 65 -7.90 -2.76 -2.69
CA LEU A 65 -8.07 -2.98 -4.12
C LEU A 65 -8.56 -1.70 -4.81
N GLU A 66 -8.40 -1.66 -6.13
CA GLU A 66 -8.68 -0.46 -6.94
C GLU A 66 -10.08 0.10 -6.72
N ARG A 67 -11.10 -0.75 -6.67
CA ARG A 67 -12.48 -0.30 -6.46
C ARG A 67 -12.67 0.36 -5.09
N GLN A 68 -12.14 -0.25 -4.05
CA GLN A 68 -12.20 0.32 -2.69
C GLN A 68 -11.42 1.62 -2.60
N PHE A 69 -10.25 1.67 -3.23
CA PHE A 69 -9.43 2.89 -3.29
C PHE A 69 -10.18 4.01 -3.98
N HIS A 70 -10.80 3.74 -5.12
CA HIS A 70 -11.59 4.70 -5.87
C HIS A 70 -12.78 5.24 -5.03
N ASN A 71 -13.52 4.35 -4.38
CA ASN A 71 -14.63 4.72 -3.51
C ASN A 71 -14.16 5.59 -2.33
N THR A 72 -13.00 5.27 -1.76
CA THR A 72 -12.39 6.06 -0.68
C THR A 72 -11.99 7.45 -1.17
N TYR A 73 -11.43 7.55 -2.37
CA TYR A 73 -11.08 8.81 -3.00
C TYR A 73 -12.32 9.67 -3.26
N ASP A 74 -13.40 9.09 -3.78
CA ASP A 74 -14.67 9.81 -4.00
C ASP A 74 -15.23 10.36 -2.70
N LYS A 75 -15.18 9.57 -1.63
CA LYS A 75 -15.58 10.02 -0.30
C LYS A 75 -14.71 11.17 0.21
N ALA A 76 -13.39 11.04 0.05
CA ALA A 76 -12.44 12.09 0.43
C ALA A 76 -12.67 13.40 -0.33
N SER A 77 -13.05 13.30 -1.61
CA SER A 77 -13.32 14.46 -2.46
C SER A 77 -14.54 15.26 -2.02
N ARG A 78 -15.49 14.61 -1.35
CA ARG A 78 -16.71 15.26 -0.83
C ARG A 78 -16.52 15.88 0.55
N MET A 79 -15.44 15.54 1.24
CA MET A 79 -15.13 16.10 2.54
C MET A 79 -14.52 17.50 2.40
N ALA A 80 -14.71 18.33 3.43
CA ALA A 80 -14.08 19.64 3.49
C ALA A 80 -12.57 19.51 3.68
N GLY A 81 -11.79 20.39 3.07
CA GLY A 81 -10.34 20.42 3.16
C GLY A 81 -9.65 19.84 1.92
N GLN A 82 -8.36 19.53 2.04
CA GLN A 82 -7.56 18.99 0.95
C GLN A 82 -7.89 17.52 0.70
N LYS A 83 -8.12 17.17 -0.57
CA LYS A 83 -8.47 15.80 -0.97
C LYS A 83 -7.41 14.77 -0.59
N GLY A 84 -6.14 15.11 -0.73
CA GLY A 84 -5.02 14.23 -0.38
C GLY A 84 -4.96 13.91 1.10
N GLU A 85 -5.10 14.92 1.94
CA GLU A 85 -5.13 14.75 3.41
C GLU A 85 -6.35 13.92 3.83
N ASN A 86 -7.51 14.21 3.25
CA ASN A 86 -8.74 13.46 3.53
C ASN A 86 -8.61 12.00 3.12
N LEU A 87 -7.97 11.72 1.99
CA LEU A 87 -7.71 10.35 1.54
C LEU A 87 -6.83 9.58 2.53
N VAL A 88 -5.74 10.18 2.96
CA VAL A 88 -4.84 9.59 3.96
C VAL A 88 -5.57 9.37 5.28
N LEU A 89 -6.36 10.35 5.72
CA LEU A 89 -7.16 10.23 6.95
C LEU A 89 -8.12 9.03 6.89
N LEU A 90 -8.83 8.87 5.77
CA LEU A 90 -9.75 7.75 5.59
C LEU A 90 -9.02 6.40 5.54
N LEU A 91 -7.86 6.33 4.90
CA LEU A 91 -7.05 5.10 4.85
C LEU A 91 -6.46 4.77 6.23
N GLU A 92 -5.97 5.75 6.97
CA GLU A 92 -5.42 5.56 8.31
C GLU A 92 -6.52 5.20 9.35
N SER A 93 -7.75 5.61 9.14
CA SER A 93 -8.86 5.30 10.05
C SER A 93 -9.48 3.90 9.86
N ARG A 94 -8.98 3.11 8.91
CA ARG A 94 -9.43 1.73 8.74
C ARG A 94 -9.06 0.89 9.96
N LEU A 95 -9.96 0.00 10.37
CA LEU A 95 -9.75 -0.84 11.56
C LEU A 95 -8.50 -1.72 11.43
N ASP A 96 -8.28 -2.32 10.24
CA ASP A 96 -7.08 -3.12 10.00
C ASP A 96 -5.78 -2.33 10.15
N ASN A 97 -5.77 -1.09 9.67
CA ASN A 97 -4.62 -0.21 9.83
C ASN A 97 -4.41 0.21 11.29
N ILE A 98 -5.48 0.49 12.02
CA ILE A 98 -5.40 0.82 13.45
C ILE A 98 -4.80 -0.34 14.24
N VAL A 99 -5.25 -1.56 13.98
CA VAL A 99 -4.71 -2.78 14.61
C VAL A 99 -3.22 -2.93 14.32
N TYR A 100 -2.80 -2.68 13.09
CA TYR A 100 -1.39 -2.70 12.72
C TYR A 100 -0.59 -1.62 13.45
N ARG A 101 -1.09 -0.38 13.50
CA ARG A 101 -0.42 0.76 14.14
C ARG A 101 -0.29 0.58 15.67
N LEU A 102 -1.24 -0.11 16.30
CA LEU A 102 -1.18 -0.45 17.72
C LEU A 102 -0.15 -1.55 18.03
N GLY A 103 0.44 -2.17 17.01
CA GLY A 103 1.43 -3.23 17.19
C GLY A 103 0.85 -4.61 17.51
N ILE A 104 -0.47 -4.78 17.42
CA ILE A 104 -1.14 -6.08 17.67
C ILE A 104 -0.77 -7.09 16.59
N ALA A 105 -0.56 -6.64 15.37
CA ALA A 105 -0.14 -7.49 14.26
C ALA A 105 1.16 -6.97 13.64
N PRO A 106 2.06 -7.86 13.18
CA PRO A 106 3.35 -7.44 12.62
C PRO A 106 3.25 -6.81 11.23
N THR A 107 2.17 -7.07 10.50
CA THR A 107 1.94 -6.53 9.14
C THR A 107 0.49 -6.10 8.99
N ARG A 108 0.22 -5.24 7.99
CA ARG A 108 -1.16 -4.86 7.65
C ARG A 108 -1.98 -6.06 7.16
N ALA A 109 -1.35 -7.00 6.45
CA ALA A 109 -2.01 -8.24 6.01
C ALA A 109 -2.43 -9.10 7.20
N ALA A 110 -1.58 -9.26 8.20
CA ALA A 110 -1.90 -9.99 9.42
C ALA A 110 -3.02 -9.29 10.22
N ALA A 111 -2.97 -7.97 10.34
CA ALA A 111 -4.00 -7.16 10.98
C ALA A 111 -5.37 -7.34 10.28
N ARG A 112 -5.37 -7.33 8.97
CA ARG A 112 -6.59 -7.55 8.18
C ARG A 112 -7.18 -8.94 8.41
N GLN A 113 -6.34 -9.95 8.52
CA GLN A 113 -6.78 -11.31 8.85
C GLN A 113 -7.42 -11.37 10.23
N LEU A 114 -6.81 -10.76 11.24
CA LEU A 114 -7.37 -10.70 12.60
C LEU A 114 -8.76 -10.04 12.62
N VAL A 115 -8.92 -8.95 11.89
CA VAL A 115 -10.21 -8.25 11.79
C VAL A 115 -11.23 -9.08 11.02
N SER A 116 -10.85 -9.67 9.88
CA SER A 116 -11.75 -10.46 9.04
C SER A 116 -12.21 -11.76 9.69
N HIS A 117 -11.37 -12.35 10.52
CA HIS A 117 -11.68 -13.58 11.24
C HIS A 117 -12.33 -13.31 12.61
N HIS A 118 -12.77 -12.09 12.84
CA HIS A 118 -13.49 -11.68 14.05
C HIS A 118 -12.73 -11.87 15.36
N HIS A 119 -11.40 -11.86 15.32
CA HIS A 119 -10.59 -11.85 16.54
C HIS A 119 -10.56 -10.49 17.21
N ILE A 120 -10.89 -9.44 16.47
CA ILE A 120 -10.95 -8.05 16.93
C ILE A 120 -12.28 -7.47 16.52
N THR A 121 -13.00 -6.90 17.48
CA THR A 121 -14.30 -6.27 17.27
C THR A 121 -14.34 -4.90 17.93
N LEU A 122 -15.19 -4.04 17.43
CA LEU A 122 -15.52 -2.76 18.06
C LEU A 122 -16.70 -2.97 19.00
N LEU A 123 -16.63 -2.37 20.18
CA LEU A 123 -17.73 -2.36 21.13
C LEU A 123 -18.76 -1.28 20.76
#